data_ffec4955daf09cc4c6ea7a11f35260fc
#
_entry.id   ffec4955daf09cc4c6ea7a11f35260fc
#
_cell.length_a   1.000
_cell.length_b   1.000
_cell.length_c   1.000
_cell.angle_alpha   90.00
_cell.angle_beta   90.00
_cell.angle_gamma   90.00
#
_symmetry.space_group_name_H-M   'P 1'
#
loop_
_entity.id
_entity.type
_entity.pdbx_description
1 polymer ?
#
loop_
_entity_poly.entity_id
_entity_poly.type
_entity_poly.pdbx_seq_one_letter_code
_entity_poly.pdbx_strand_id
1 'polypeptide(L)'
;MVLDIGLPGLDGFSVCSRIRETSNTHILIASAKTDKENTLKGLQIGADDYISKPFDVDILIAKINGIFKRKYAREEIICNNLKLNTVTQTLTVEGKAVSVTEKEFQLLRILVENKGITLKKDYLFNSVWGSDSESELQTLTVHIKWLREKTEKDPKKPEHIITVWGTGYRYE
;
A
#
# COMPACT_ATOMS: atom_id res chain seq x y z
N MET A 1 -6.63 4.69 -11.70
CA MET A 1 -7.32 4.12 -12.89
C MET A 1 -6.34 4.10 -14.06
N VAL A 2 -6.36 3.05 -14.90
CA VAL A 2 -5.65 3.04 -16.19
C VAL A 2 -6.69 3.35 -17.28
N LEU A 3 -6.43 4.37 -18.09
CA LEU A 3 -7.33 4.85 -19.14
C LEU A 3 -6.69 4.64 -20.50
N ASP A 4 -7.31 3.80 -21.33
CA ASP A 4 -6.94 3.66 -22.75
C ASP A 4 -7.61 4.76 -23.57
N ILE A 5 -6.80 5.61 -24.22
CA ILE A 5 -7.33 6.67 -25.10
C ILE A 5 -7.50 6.25 -26.54
N GLY A 6 -7.09 5.03 -26.91
CA GLY A 6 -7.18 4.51 -28.29
C GLY A 6 -8.46 3.70 -28.55
N LEU A 7 -9.46 3.74 -27.67
CA LEU A 7 -10.71 3.01 -27.87
C LEU A 7 -11.60 3.67 -28.93
N PRO A 8 -12.21 2.90 -29.85
CA PRO A 8 -13.12 3.44 -30.86
C PRO A 8 -14.39 4.00 -30.22
N GLY A 9 -14.85 5.14 -30.72
CA GLY A 9 -16.16 5.73 -30.34
C GLY A 9 -16.11 6.77 -29.21
N LEU A 10 -15.07 6.81 -28.38
CA LEU A 10 -14.92 7.82 -27.33
C LEU A 10 -13.51 8.41 -27.39
N ASP A 11 -13.41 9.74 -27.42
CA ASP A 11 -12.12 10.41 -27.22
C ASP A 11 -11.69 10.27 -25.76
N GLY A 12 -10.68 9.43 -25.51
CA GLY A 12 -10.18 9.16 -24.17
C GLY A 12 -9.65 10.41 -23.44
N PHE A 13 -9.26 11.45 -24.17
CA PHE A 13 -8.90 12.74 -23.57
C PHE A 13 -10.13 13.44 -22.98
N SER A 14 -11.26 13.41 -23.68
CA SER A 14 -12.54 13.93 -23.17
C SER A 14 -13.02 13.15 -21.94
N VAL A 15 -12.81 11.83 -21.91
CA VAL A 15 -13.11 11.01 -20.73
C VAL A 15 -12.23 11.43 -19.54
N CYS A 16 -10.92 11.62 -19.76
CA CYS A 16 -10.00 12.09 -18.72
C CYS A 16 -10.45 13.43 -18.14
N SER A 17 -10.78 14.40 -18.98
CA SER A 17 -11.28 15.72 -18.57
C SER A 17 -12.54 15.62 -17.70
N ARG A 18 -13.54 14.86 -18.15
CA ARG A 18 -14.81 14.67 -17.39
C ARG A 18 -14.59 14.01 -16.03
N ILE A 19 -13.69 13.04 -15.94
CA ILE A 19 -13.36 12.42 -14.65
C ILE A 19 -12.72 13.46 -13.73
N ARG A 20 -11.90 14.33 -14.26
CA ARG A 20 -11.20 15.37 -13.49
C ARG A 20 -12.14 16.42 -12.90
N GLU A 21 -13.28 16.69 -13.56
CA GLU A 21 -14.31 17.60 -13.06
C GLU A 21 -14.95 17.10 -11.74
N THR A 22 -15.01 15.78 -11.54
CA THR A 22 -15.75 15.18 -10.43
C THR A 22 -14.89 14.35 -9.48
N SER A 23 -13.63 14.05 -9.84
CA SER A 23 -12.79 13.10 -9.09
C SER A 23 -11.30 13.43 -9.16
N ASN A 24 -10.63 13.32 -8.00
CA ASN A 24 -9.17 13.36 -7.88
C ASN A 24 -8.53 11.96 -8.01
N THR A 25 -9.24 11.00 -8.63
CA THR A 25 -8.69 9.67 -8.89
C THR A 25 -7.44 9.76 -9.76
N HIS A 26 -6.38 9.02 -9.41
CA HIS A 26 -5.17 8.94 -10.24
C HIS A 26 -5.47 8.30 -11.59
N ILE A 27 -5.08 8.99 -12.66
CA ILE A 27 -5.28 8.58 -14.05
C ILE A 27 -3.92 8.36 -14.69
N LEU A 28 -3.63 7.11 -15.06
CA LEU A 28 -2.53 6.71 -15.94
C LEU A 28 -3.09 6.47 -17.33
N ILE A 29 -2.68 7.28 -18.30
CA ILE A 29 -3.09 7.09 -19.70
C ILE A 29 -2.22 6.00 -20.34
N ALA A 30 -2.86 5.04 -21.02
CA ALA A 30 -2.20 4.04 -21.85
C ALA A 30 -2.57 4.27 -23.32
N SER A 31 -1.59 4.46 -24.21
CA SER A 31 -1.87 4.76 -25.62
C SER A 31 -0.80 4.27 -26.58
N ALA A 32 -1.21 3.93 -27.81
CA ALA A 32 -0.32 3.72 -28.94
C ALA A 32 0.23 5.03 -29.53
N LYS A 33 -0.38 6.17 -29.19
CA LYS A 33 0.06 7.50 -29.64
C LYS A 33 1.20 7.98 -28.72
N THR A 34 2.42 7.81 -29.17
CA THR A 34 3.64 8.06 -28.38
C THR A 34 4.32 9.38 -28.70
N ASP A 35 3.71 10.19 -29.58
CA ASP A 35 4.26 11.49 -29.92
C ASP A 35 4.19 12.45 -28.73
N LYS A 36 5.12 13.40 -28.72
CA LYS A 36 5.28 14.39 -27.66
C LYS A 36 4.00 15.22 -27.44
N GLU A 37 3.27 15.50 -28.52
CA GLU A 37 2.07 16.35 -28.49
C GLU A 37 0.93 15.66 -27.72
N ASN A 38 0.62 14.40 -28.03
CA ASN A 38 -0.41 13.62 -27.34
C ASN A 38 -0.05 13.35 -25.86
N THR A 39 1.23 13.12 -25.58
CA THR A 39 1.70 12.96 -24.19
C THR A 39 1.51 14.25 -23.39
N LEU A 40 1.92 15.40 -23.93
CA LEU A 40 1.74 16.70 -23.27
C LEU A 40 0.26 17.04 -23.11
N LYS A 41 -0.58 16.79 -24.11
CA LYS A 41 -2.02 16.99 -24.05
C LYS A 41 -2.62 16.15 -22.92
N GLY A 42 -2.27 14.88 -22.80
CA GLY A 42 -2.77 14.00 -21.73
C GLY A 42 -2.45 14.53 -20.34
N LEU A 43 -1.22 15.00 -20.12
CA LEU A 43 -0.80 15.57 -18.84
C LEU A 43 -1.48 16.92 -18.56
N GLN A 44 -1.64 17.78 -19.56
CA GLN A 44 -2.29 19.09 -19.44
C GLN A 44 -3.77 18.99 -19.04
N ILE A 45 -4.49 17.99 -19.54
CA ILE A 45 -5.91 17.76 -19.18
C ILE A 45 -6.09 17.05 -17.83
N GLY A 46 -4.98 16.77 -17.12
CA GLY A 46 -5.01 16.31 -15.75
C GLY A 46 -4.73 14.80 -15.57
N ALA A 47 -4.16 14.10 -16.54
CA ALA A 47 -3.59 12.79 -16.28
C ALA A 47 -2.35 12.93 -15.38
N ASP A 48 -2.16 11.95 -14.50
CA ASP A 48 -1.03 11.96 -13.56
C ASP A 48 0.23 11.32 -14.17
N ASP A 49 0.05 10.42 -15.16
CA ASP A 49 1.16 9.79 -15.87
C ASP A 49 0.69 9.20 -17.21
N TYR A 50 1.64 8.81 -18.04
CA TYR A 50 1.42 8.31 -19.40
C TYR A 50 2.29 7.08 -19.66
N ILE A 51 1.75 6.05 -20.33
CA ILE A 51 2.49 4.87 -20.77
C ILE A 51 2.18 4.55 -22.23
N SER A 52 3.23 4.34 -23.03
CA SER A 52 3.11 3.99 -24.45
C SER A 52 2.87 2.51 -24.65
N LYS A 53 1.98 2.17 -25.56
CA LYS A 53 1.77 0.79 -26.04
C LYS A 53 2.70 0.49 -27.22
N PRO A 54 3.26 -0.72 -27.33
CA PRO A 54 3.20 -1.80 -26.35
C PRO A 54 4.05 -1.50 -25.11
N PHE A 55 3.56 -1.84 -23.91
CA PHE A 55 4.30 -1.64 -22.66
C PHE A 55 4.61 -2.97 -22.00
N ASP A 56 5.72 -2.98 -21.28
CA ASP A 56 6.08 -4.06 -20.37
C ASP A 56 5.17 -4.00 -19.15
N VAL A 57 4.64 -5.17 -18.74
CA VAL A 57 3.73 -5.29 -17.60
C VAL A 57 4.44 -4.88 -16.30
N ASP A 58 5.72 -5.18 -16.16
CA ASP A 58 6.50 -4.82 -14.96
C ASP A 58 6.66 -3.30 -14.84
N ILE A 59 6.83 -2.60 -15.98
CA ILE A 59 6.85 -1.13 -16.02
C ILE A 59 5.49 -0.56 -15.60
N LEU A 60 4.39 -1.13 -16.10
CA LEU A 60 3.05 -0.71 -15.70
C LEU A 60 2.83 -0.90 -14.20
N ILE A 61 3.18 -2.07 -13.66
CA ILE A 61 3.08 -2.39 -12.23
C ILE A 61 3.95 -1.42 -11.41
N ALA A 62 5.18 -1.15 -11.84
CA ALA A 62 6.07 -0.21 -11.16
C ALA A 62 5.49 1.22 -11.11
N LYS A 63 4.90 1.70 -12.21
CA LYS A 63 4.21 3.01 -12.25
C LYS A 63 3.00 3.04 -11.31
N ILE A 64 2.16 2.01 -11.33
CA ILE A 64 1.00 1.88 -10.44
C ILE A 64 1.45 1.88 -8.98
N ASN A 65 2.43 1.06 -8.62
CA ASN A 65 2.98 1.00 -7.28
C ASN A 65 3.58 2.34 -6.83
N GLY A 66 4.26 3.07 -7.73
CA GLY A 66 4.77 4.41 -7.48
C GLY A 66 3.67 5.42 -7.15
N ILE A 67 2.54 5.34 -7.84
CA ILE A 67 1.34 6.16 -7.58
C ILE A 67 0.75 5.82 -6.21
N PHE A 68 0.55 4.53 -5.92
CA PHE A 68 0.04 4.07 -4.63
C PHE A 68 0.97 4.51 -3.49
N LYS A 69 2.28 4.33 -3.65
CA LYS A 69 3.27 4.71 -2.64
C LYS A 69 3.23 6.21 -2.33
N ARG A 70 3.05 7.08 -3.34
CA ARG A 70 2.96 8.54 -3.15
C ARG A 70 1.62 8.98 -2.54
N LYS A 71 0.51 8.40 -2.98
CA LYS A 71 -0.84 8.80 -2.56
C LYS A 71 -1.21 8.28 -1.17
N TYR A 72 -0.75 7.11 -0.81
CA TYR A 72 -1.12 6.42 0.42
C TYR A 72 0.02 6.33 1.45
N ALA A 73 1.22 6.83 1.13
CA ALA A 73 2.24 7.05 2.12
C ALA A 73 1.82 8.25 2.99
N ARG A 74 1.03 7.99 4.00
CA ARG A 74 1.06 8.86 5.17
C ARG A 74 2.48 8.75 5.70
N GLU A 75 3.23 9.85 5.68
CA GLU A 75 4.59 9.85 6.23
C GLU A 75 4.58 9.34 7.66
N GLU A 76 3.51 9.64 8.39
CA GLU A 76 3.32 9.19 9.76
C GLU A 76 1.93 8.58 9.96
N ILE A 77 1.89 7.40 10.57
CA ILE A 77 0.68 6.76 11.04
C ILE A 77 0.74 6.82 12.57
N ILE A 78 -0.20 7.56 13.17
CA ILE A 78 -0.33 7.64 14.62
C ILE A 78 -1.56 6.81 15.02
N CYS A 79 -1.35 5.84 15.88
CA CYS A 79 -2.41 4.96 16.37
C CYS A 79 -2.11 4.55 17.82
N ASN A 80 -3.03 4.87 18.73
CA ASN A 80 -2.87 4.67 20.15
C ASN A 80 -1.54 5.29 20.64
N ASN A 81 -0.65 4.48 21.22
CA ASN A 81 0.68 4.87 21.69
C ASN A 81 1.78 4.72 20.63
N LEU A 82 1.41 4.33 19.40
CA LEU A 82 2.35 4.07 18.31
C LEU A 82 2.43 5.24 17.33
N LYS A 83 3.64 5.50 16.86
CA LYS A 83 3.91 6.38 15.73
C LYS A 83 4.84 5.65 14.76
N LEU A 84 4.35 5.36 13.57
CA LEU A 84 5.09 4.74 12.49
C LEU A 84 5.43 5.79 11.43
N ASN A 85 6.71 5.97 11.13
CA ASN A 85 7.13 6.75 9.97
C ASN A 85 7.36 5.79 8.79
N THR A 86 6.53 5.92 7.75
CA THR A 86 6.55 4.99 6.61
C THR A 86 7.68 5.26 5.62
N VAL A 87 8.27 6.45 5.66
CA VAL A 87 9.40 6.83 4.80
C VAL A 87 10.71 6.30 5.38
N THR A 88 10.93 6.56 6.69
CA THR A 88 12.14 6.11 7.38
C THR A 88 12.04 4.70 7.96
N GLN A 89 10.84 4.09 7.92
CA GLN A 89 10.52 2.79 8.51
C GLN A 89 10.88 2.72 10.01
N THR A 90 10.65 3.81 10.72
CA THR A 90 10.90 3.89 12.16
C THR A 90 9.62 3.78 12.98
N LEU A 91 9.74 3.13 14.12
CA LEU A 91 8.66 2.96 15.10
C LEU A 91 8.99 3.74 16.37
N THR A 92 8.00 4.45 16.89
CA THR A 92 8.04 5.08 18.21
C THR A 92 6.86 4.56 19.03
N VAL A 93 7.13 4.13 20.24
CA VAL A 93 6.12 3.66 21.21
C VAL A 93 6.20 4.55 22.44
N GLU A 94 5.09 5.18 22.84
CA GLU A 94 5.05 6.13 23.97
C GLU A 94 6.15 7.22 23.88
N GLY A 95 6.44 7.70 22.68
CA GLY A 95 7.46 8.72 22.42
C GLY A 95 8.91 8.20 22.40
N LYS A 96 9.15 6.92 22.62
CA LYS A 96 10.50 6.31 22.58
C LYS A 96 10.71 5.54 21.29
N ALA A 97 11.85 5.73 20.65
CA ALA A 97 12.22 4.96 19.47
C ALA A 97 12.41 3.47 19.81
N VAL A 98 11.81 2.61 18.99
CA VAL A 98 11.87 1.15 19.15
C VAL A 98 12.46 0.54 17.88
N SER A 99 13.48 -0.29 18.05
CA SER A 99 14.11 -0.99 16.93
C SER A 99 13.22 -2.13 16.44
N VAL A 100 12.89 -2.09 15.15
CA VAL A 100 12.13 -3.15 14.46
C VAL A 100 12.85 -3.53 13.17
N THR A 101 12.72 -4.79 12.79
CA THR A 101 13.16 -5.24 11.47
C THR A 101 12.19 -4.77 10.39
N GLU A 102 12.61 -4.81 9.13
CA GLU A 102 11.74 -4.47 8.00
C GLU A 102 10.44 -5.28 7.99
N LYS A 103 10.53 -6.59 8.25
CA LYS A 103 9.35 -7.49 8.29
C LYS A 103 8.42 -7.19 9.46
N GLU A 104 8.95 -6.88 10.63
CA GLU A 104 8.17 -6.43 11.78
C GLU A 104 7.48 -5.10 11.49
N PHE A 105 8.19 -4.13 10.89
CA PHE A 105 7.61 -2.84 10.52
C PHE A 105 6.47 -3.00 9.52
N GLN A 106 6.68 -3.78 8.44
CA GLN A 106 5.67 -4.05 7.42
C GLN A 106 4.44 -4.72 8.02
N LEU A 107 4.63 -5.74 8.87
CA LEU A 107 3.54 -6.46 9.53
C LEU A 107 2.73 -5.55 10.45
N LEU A 108 3.41 -4.76 11.30
CA LEU A 108 2.75 -3.80 12.19
C LEU A 108 1.99 -2.73 11.41
N ARG A 109 2.58 -2.20 10.33
CA ARG A 109 1.95 -1.23 9.46
C ARG A 109 0.64 -1.76 8.89
N ILE A 110 0.64 -2.98 8.31
CA ILE A 110 -0.57 -3.59 7.74
C ILE A 110 -1.67 -3.72 8.81
N LEU A 111 -1.31 -4.16 10.00
CA LEU A 111 -2.24 -4.32 11.12
C LEU A 111 -2.85 -2.97 11.54
N VAL A 112 -2.03 -1.93 11.70
CA VAL A 112 -2.46 -0.60 12.12
C VAL A 112 -3.29 0.11 11.05
N GLU A 113 -2.92 -0.01 9.78
CA GLU A 113 -3.69 0.55 8.64
C GLU A 113 -5.08 -0.09 8.52
N ASN A 114 -5.26 -1.31 9.02
CA ASN A 114 -6.52 -2.05 9.05
C ASN A 114 -7.09 -2.20 10.46
N LYS A 115 -6.90 -1.18 11.32
CA LYS A 115 -7.42 -1.19 12.69
C LYS A 115 -8.90 -1.58 12.76
N GLY A 116 -9.25 -2.47 13.68
CA GLY A 116 -10.60 -3.02 13.86
C GLY A 116 -10.97 -4.16 12.89
N ILE A 117 -10.15 -4.43 11.88
CA ILE A 117 -10.41 -5.49 10.89
C ILE A 117 -9.58 -6.72 11.22
N THR A 118 -10.23 -7.90 11.27
CA THR A 118 -9.51 -9.16 11.41
C THR A 118 -8.88 -9.59 10.10
N LEU A 119 -7.56 -9.67 10.07
CA LEU A 119 -6.80 -10.10 8.90
C LEU A 119 -6.40 -11.57 9.04
N LYS A 120 -6.63 -12.34 7.96
CA LYS A 120 -6.30 -13.77 7.90
C LYS A 120 -4.77 -13.97 7.94
N LYS A 121 -4.33 -15.08 8.53
CA LYS A 121 -2.89 -15.41 8.62
C LYS A 121 -2.22 -15.48 7.25
N ASP A 122 -2.86 -16.14 6.27
CA ASP A 122 -2.31 -16.26 4.92
C ASP A 122 -2.18 -14.91 4.22
N TYR A 123 -3.18 -14.01 4.41
CA TYR A 123 -3.11 -12.66 3.88
C TYR A 123 -1.93 -11.88 4.47
N LEU A 124 -1.78 -11.88 5.79
CA LEU A 124 -0.68 -11.20 6.48
C LEU A 124 0.69 -11.76 6.04
N PHE A 125 0.79 -13.09 5.97
CA PHE A 125 2.01 -13.76 5.56
C PHE A 125 2.38 -13.38 4.13
N ASN A 126 1.46 -13.56 3.17
CA ASN A 126 1.71 -13.27 1.76
C ASN A 126 2.02 -11.78 1.53
N SER A 127 1.39 -10.88 2.27
CA SER A 127 1.63 -9.43 2.16
C SER A 127 3.02 -9.00 2.61
N VAL A 128 3.64 -9.75 3.53
CA VAL A 128 4.95 -9.41 4.12
C VAL A 128 6.09 -10.24 3.54
N TRP A 129 5.87 -11.53 3.29
CA TRP A 129 6.90 -12.45 2.80
C TRP A 129 6.76 -12.79 1.32
N GLY A 130 5.59 -12.59 0.73
CA GLY A 130 5.27 -12.99 -0.64
C GLY A 130 4.68 -14.41 -0.71
N SER A 131 3.95 -14.68 -1.82
CA SER A 131 3.33 -15.99 -2.06
C SER A 131 4.34 -17.12 -2.31
N ASP A 132 5.53 -16.77 -2.83
CA ASP A 132 6.57 -17.70 -3.23
C ASP A 132 7.66 -17.85 -2.16
N SER A 133 7.38 -17.40 -0.93
CA SER A 133 8.34 -17.49 0.17
C SER A 133 8.53 -18.93 0.64
N GLU A 134 9.77 -19.34 0.81
CA GLU A 134 10.12 -20.62 1.44
C GLU A 134 9.85 -20.63 2.96
N SER A 135 9.47 -19.47 3.55
CA SER A 135 9.14 -19.35 4.96
C SER A 135 7.77 -19.97 5.26
N GLU A 136 7.63 -20.54 6.45
CA GLU A 136 6.38 -21.15 6.90
C GLU A 136 5.47 -20.12 7.62
N LEU A 137 4.17 -20.38 7.66
CA LEU A 137 3.17 -19.60 8.41
C LEU A 137 3.50 -19.43 9.90
N GLN A 138 4.31 -20.33 10.47
CA GLN A 138 4.80 -20.23 11.83
C GLN A 138 5.65 -18.98 12.05
N THR A 139 6.38 -18.53 11.01
CA THR A 139 7.19 -17.30 11.01
C THR A 139 6.34 -16.08 11.38
N LEU A 140 5.10 -15.98 10.87
CA LEU A 140 4.17 -14.92 11.23
C LEU A 140 3.89 -14.89 12.73
N THR A 141 3.65 -16.06 13.34
CA THR A 141 3.35 -16.14 14.79
C THR A 141 4.53 -15.66 15.64
N VAL A 142 5.74 -15.96 15.23
CA VAL A 142 6.97 -15.51 15.90
C VAL A 142 7.10 -13.98 15.79
N HIS A 143 6.87 -13.40 14.62
CA HIS A 143 6.93 -11.94 14.44
C HIS A 143 5.83 -11.21 15.21
N ILE A 144 4.62 -11.76 15.29
CA ILE A 144 3.55 -11.24 16.16
C ILE A 144 3.99 -11.25 17.64
N LYS A 145 4.63 -12.30 18.10
CA LYS A 145 5.16 -12.37 19.47
C LYS A 145 6.19 -11.26 19.70
N TRP A 146 7.17 -11.10 18.80
CA TRP A 146 8.20 -10.05 18.92
C TRP A 146 7.60 -8.64 18.85
N LEU A 147 6.61 -8.42 18.00
CA LEU A 147 5.90 -7.14 17.96
C LEU A 147 5.21 -6.84 19.29
N ARG A 148 4.52 -7.82 19.88
CA ARG A 148 3.90 -7.65 21.21
C ARG A 148 4.93 -7.30 22.28
N GLU A 149 6.09 -7.98 22.28
CA GLU A 149 7.18 -7.68 23.20
C GLU A 149 7.68 -6.24 23.09
N LYS A 150 7.54 -5.62 21.91
CA LYS A 150 8.01 -4.26 21.62
C LYS A 150 6.92 -3.18 21.77
N THR A 151 5.65 -3.53 21.62
CA THR A 151 4.56 -2.54 21.51
C THR A 151 3.49 -2.64 22.60
N GLU A 152 3.40 -3.76 23.29
CA GLU A 152 2.39 -4.00 24.34
C GLU A 152 3.01 -3.79 25.74
N LYS A 153 2.20 -3.35 26.69
CA LYS A 153 2.59 -3.28 28.10
C LYS A 153 2.79 -4.66 28.71
N ASP A 154 1.89 -5.59 28.41
CA ASP A 154 1.99 -7.01 28.76
C ASP A 154 1.84 -7.86 27.49
N PRO A 155 2.93 -8.41 26.95
CA PRO A 155 2.87 -9.24 25.73
C PRO A 155 2.02 -10.50 25.88
N LYS A 156 1.78 -10.96 27.12
CA LYS A 156 0.93 -12.14 27.38
C LYS A 156 -0.55 -11.79 27.45
N LYS A 157 -0.88 -10.52 27.68
CA LYS A 157 -2.23 -9.97 27.68
C LYS A 157 -2.31 -8.77 26.73
N PRO A 158 -2.13 -8.99 25.41
CA PRO A 158 -2.08 -7.91 24.46
C PRO A 158 -3.41 -7.16 24.40
N GLU A 159 -3.33 -5.83 24.40
CA GLU A 159 -4.48 -4.94 24.28
C GLU A 159 -4.69 -4.45 22.84
N HIS A 160 -3.62 -4.42 22.03
CA HIS A 160 -3.67 -3.89 20.67
C HIS A 160 -3.57 -4.97 19.60
N ILE A 161 -2.58 -5.86 19.66
CA ILE A 161 -2.44 -6.93 18.67
C ILE A 161 -3.18 -8.18 19.14
N ILE A 162 -4.46 -8.27 18.83
CA ILE A 162 -5.36 -9.33 19.31
C ILE A 162 -5.28 -10.56 18.42
N THR A 163 -5.24 -11.75 19.02
CA THR A 163 -5.41 -13.01 18.28
C THR A 163 -6.90 -13.34 18.14
N VAL A 164 -7.36 -13.48 16.91
CA VAL A 164 -8.69 -14.00 16.60
C VAL A 164 -8.54 -15.48 16.23
N TRP A 165 -8.90 -16.33 17.20
CA TRP A 165 -8.68 -17.77 17.10
C TRP A 165 -9.33 -18.37 15.85
N GLY A 166 -8.60 -19.26 15.19
CA GLY A 166 -9.04 -19.89 13.93
C GLY A 166 -8.97 -18.98 12.68
N THR A 167 -8.74 -17.65 12.83
CA THR A 167 -8.77 -16.70 11.72
C THR A 167 -7.43 -16.01 11.50
N GLY A 168 -6.94 -15.25 12.47
CA GLY A 168 -5.74 -14.44 12.29
C GLY A 168 -5.52 -13.42 13.40
N TYR A 169 -5.21 -12.19 13.00
CA TYR A 169 -4.89 -11.11 13.94
C TYR A 169 -5.66 -9.84 13.61
N ARG A 170 -5.90 -9.01 14.64
CA ARG A 170 -6.57 -7.72 14.55
C ARG A 170 -5.86 -6.71 15.43
N TYR A 171 -5.67 -5.50 14.95
CA TYR A 171 -5.22 -4.37 15.74
C TYR A 171 -6.43 -3.59 16.30
N GLU A 172 -6.40 -3.25 17.60
CA GLU A 172 -7.45 -2.49 18.32
C GLU A 172 -7.04 -1.05 18.64
#